data_8b72b8e595a165aaee754271478f6523
#
_entry.id   8b72b8e595a165aaee754271478f6523
#
_cell.length_a   1.000
_cell.length_b   1.000
_cell.length_c   1.000
_cell.angle_alpha   90.00
_cell.angle_beta   90.00
_cell.angle_gamma   90.00
#
_symmetry.space_group_name_H-M   'P 1'
#
loop_
_entity.id
_entity.type
_entity.pdbx_description
1 polymer ?
#
loop_
_entity_poly.entity_id
_entity_poly.type
_entity_poly.pdbx_seq_one_letter_code
_entity_poly.pdbx_strand_id
1 'polypeptide(L)'
;AEDCRVAIDSGASHVGMILWPKSKRSVDIERAKKIVKECEKSKERVITPVAVFVDEDGATIAKICEELGYNTHAQLHGDLARQSLKDIPQKIKVIWVCSADESGKIVTEMPGESEEELASRRKEMLSGEKGWKAPIDWVNGPRKTVDYVLIDGVNAGSGEKFELETLKVPKGCSRKGWILAGGLTPENGSEAVMVLRPNGVDVASGVCDESGVVKSKEKCDAFVFNVRAAAAK
;
A
#
# COMPACT_ATOMS: atom_id res chain seq x y z
N ALA A 1 -7.17 -16.99 -7.87
CA ALA A 1 -8.61 -16.67 -8.02
C ALA A 1 -9.39 -16.98 -6.74
N GLU A 2 -9.12 -18.12 -6.09
CA GLU A 2 -9.81 -18.53 -4.86
C GLU A 2 -9.53 -17.54 -3.69
N ASP A 3 -8.27 -17.25 -3.40
CA ASP A 3 -7.89 -16.24 -2.40
C ASP A 3 -8.50 -14.86 -2.67
N CYS A 4 -8.65 -14.50 -3.96
CA CYS A 4 -9.32 -13.26 -4.35
C CYS A 4 -10.79 -13.28 -3.91
N ARG A 5 -11.51 -14.38 -4.13
CA ARG A 5 -12.90 -14.52 -3.66
C ARG A 5 -12.99 -14.45 -2.15
N VAL A 6 -12.10 -15.17 -1.44
CA VAL A 6 -12.03 -15.09 0.02
C VAL A 6 -11.91 -13.64 0.49
N ALA A 7 -10.98 -12.86 -0.08
CA ALA A 7 -10.81 -11.46 0.28
C ALA A 7 -12.06 -10.61 -0.05
N ILE A 8 -12.65 -10.78 -1.23
CA ILE A 8 -13.87 -10.09 -1.66
C ILE A 8 -15.03 -10.41 -0.72
N ASP A 9 -15.29 -11.68 -0.47
CA ASP A 9 -16.41 -12.14 0.38
C ASP A 9 -16.25 -11.70 1.83
N SER A 10 -15.00 -11.55 2.31
CA SER A 10 -14.68 -10.99 3.63
C SER A 10 -14.85 -9.48 3.72
N GLY A 11 -14.93 -8.79 2.59
CA GLY A 11 -15.20 -7.35 2.60
C GLY A 11 -14.06 -6.46 2.13
N ALA A 12 -12.99 -6.99 1.55
CA ALA A 12 -11.92 -6.17 0.95
C ALA A 12 -12.46 -5.28 -0.17
N SER A 13 -11.99 -4.05 -0.24
CA SER A 13 -12.28 -3.10 -1.32
C SER A 13 -11.22 -3.11 -2.41
N HIS A 14 -10.02 -3.58 -2.08
CA HIS A 14 -8.89 -3.68 -2.99
C HIS A 14 -8.28 -5.07 -2.91
N VAL A 15 -7.76 -5.57 -4.01
CA VAL A 15 -7.08 -6.88 -4.08
C VAL A 15 -5.72 -6.71 -4.72
N GLY A 16 -4.65 -6.90 -3.93
CA GLY A 16 -3.27 -6.81 -4.38
C GLY A 16 -2.81 -8.03 -5.17
N MET A 17 -2.07 -7.80 -6.25
CA MET A 17 -1.44 -8.80 -7.11
C MET A 17 0.04 -8.47 -7.25
N ILE A 18 0.90 -9.26 -6.62
CA ILE A 18 2.35 -9.05 -6.68
C ILE A 18 2.86 -9.64 -7.99
N LEU A 19 3.32 -8.77 -8.90
CA LEU A 19 3.84 -9.20 -10.20
C LEU A 19 5.35 -9.48 -10.18
N TRP A 20 6.03 -9.18 -9.06
CA TRP A 20 7.46 -9.37 -8.90
C TRP A 20 7.83 -10.85 -8.72
N PRO A 21 8.58 -11.47 -9.66
CA PRO A 21 8.80 -12.93 -9.66
C PRO A 21 9.58 -13.48 -8.47
N LYS A 22 10.34 -12.62 -7.76
CA LYS A 22 11.12 -13.03 -6.57
C LYS A 22 10.26 -13.17 -5.31
N SER A 23 9.01 -12.72 -5.34
CA SER A 23 8.09 -12.89 -4.23
C SER A 23 7.48 -14.29 -4.19
N LYS A 24 7.41 -14.91 -3.00
CA LYS A 24 6.70 -16.18 -2.78
C LYS A 24 5.21 -16.11 -3.14
N ARG A 25 4.63 -14.90 -3.15
CA ARG A 25 3.23 -14.61 -3.46
C ARG A 25 3.05 -14.00 -4.85
N SER A 26 4.06 -14.13 -5.70
CA SER A 26 4.00 -13.63 -7.07
C SER A 26 2.94 -14.32 -7.89
N VAL A 27 2.31 -13.57 -8.77
CA VAL A 27 1.39 -14.08 -9.80
C VAL A 27 1.88 -13.64 -11.18
N ASP A 28 1.74 -14.50 -12.17
CA ASP A 28 1.95 -14.13 -13.56
C ASP A 28 0.79 -13.31 -14.13
N ILE A 29 0.96 -12.75 -15.31
CA ILE A 29 -0.04 -11.88 -15.95
C ILE A 29 -1.36 -12.61 -16.23
N GLU A 30 -1.32 -13.90 -16.58
CA GLU A 30 -2.52 -14.68 -16.86
C GLU A 30 -3.34 -14.95 -15.58
N ARG A 31 -2.66 -15.17 -14.46
CA ARG A 31 -3.29 -15.29 -13.16
C ARG A 31 -3.84 -13.94 -12.69
N ALA A 32 -3.11 -12.84 -12.93
CA ALA A 32 -3.57 -11.49 -12.63
C ALA A 32 -4.87 -11.15 -13.40
N LYS A 33 -4.95 -11.46 -14.69
CA LYS A 33 -6.18 -11.30 -15.50
C LYS A 33 -7.37 -12.07 -14.92
N LYS A 34 -7.14 -13.29 -14.40
CA LYS A 34 -8.20 -14.06 -13.73
C LYS A 34 -8.67 -13.39 -12.43
N ILE A 35 -7.74 -12.80 -11.65
CA ILE A 35 -8.06 -12.05 -10.44
C ILE A 35 -8.87 -10.81 -10.79
N VAL A 36 -8.47 -10.05 -11.81
CA VAL A 36 -9.23 -8.87 -12.29
C VAL A 36 -10.65 -9.24 -12.67
N LYS A 37 -10.84 -10.34 -13.40
CA LYS A 37 -12.19 -10.85 -13.74
C LYS A 37 -13.03 -11.20 -12.52
N GLU A 38 -12.43 -11.70 -11.43
CA GLU A 38 -13.18 -11.93 -10.18
C GLU A 38 -13.58 -10.60 -9.52
N CYS A 39 -12.70 -9.58 -9.56
CA CYS A 39 -13.06 -8.24 -9.07
C CYS A 39 -14.24 -7.62 -9.86
N GLU A 40 -14.26 -7.77 -11.19
CA GLU A 40 -15.31 -7.27 -12.06
C GLU A 40 -16.69 -7.92 -11.79
N LYS A 41 -16.70 -9.18 -11.37
CA LYS A 41 -17.94 -9.91 -11.10
C LYS A 41 -18.67 -9.44 -9.85
N SER A 42 -18.03 -8.70 -8.96
CA SER A 42 -18.65 -8.19 -7.75
C SER A 42 -19.73 -7.16 -8.10
N LYS A 43 -20.99 -7.49 -7.82
CA LYS A 43 -22.15 -6.63 -8.12
C LYS A 43 -22.52 -5.71 -6.96
N GLU A 44 -22.17 -6.10 -5.75
CA GLU A 44 -22.58 -5.38 -4.53
C GLU A 44 -21.69 -4.16 -4.25
N ARG A 45 -20.45 -4.19 -4.72
CA ARG A 45 -19.48 -3.11 -4.52
C ARG A 45 -18.38 -3.14 -5.58
N VAL A 46 -17.77 -1.99 -5.82
CA VAL A 46 -16.61 -1.89 -6.69
C VAL A 46 -15.38 -2.44 -5.96
N ILE A 47 -14.76 -3.47 -6.53
CA ILE A 47 -13.49 -4.02 -6.05
C ILE A 47 -12.39 -3.56 -6.98
N THR A 48 -11.35 -2.94 -6.42
CA THR A 48 -10.22 -2.40 -7.18
C THR A 48 -9.06 -3.39 -7.21
N PRO A 49 -8.66 -3.91 -8.38
CA PRO A 49 -7.42 -4.65 -8.50
C PRO A 49 -6.22 -3.72 -8.36
N VAL A 50 -5.17 -4.18 -7.69
CA VAL A 50 -3.92 -3.43 -7.47
C VAL A 50 -2.75 -4.26 -7.94
N ALA A 51 -2.06 -3.83 -8.99
CA ALA A 51 -0.84 -4.45 -9.48
C ALA A 51 0.36 -3.87 -8.74
N VAL A 52 1.15 -4.73 -8.08
CA VAL A 52 2.31 -4.33 -7.28
C VAL A 52 3.57 -4.49 -8.10
N PHE A 53 4.30 -3.40 -8.28
CA PHE A 53 5.52 -3.25 -9.07
C PHE A 53 6.73 -2.95 -8.20
N VAL A 54 7.90 -3.52 -8.55
CA VAL A 54 9.15 -3.36 -7.80
C VAL A 54 10.29 -2.90 -8.73
N ASP A 55 10.57 -3.65 -9.79
CA ASP A 55 11.72 -3.45 -10.68
C ASP A 55 11.30 -2.97 -12.09
N GLU A 56 10.01 -2.68 -12.32
CA GLU A 56 9.47 -2.31 -13.62
C GLU A 56 9.59 -0.79 -13.87
N ASP A 57 9.89 -0.41 -15.11
CA ASP A 57 9.86 0.98 -15.56
C ASP A 57 8.43 1.48 -15.85
N GLY A 58 8.27 2.80 -16.04
CA GLY A 58 6.98 3.42 -16.23
C GLY A 58 6.22 2.95 -17.48
N ALA A 59 6.93 2.64 -18.55
CA ALA A 59 6.33 2.14 -19.79
C ALA A 59 5.77 0.72 -19.59
N THR A 60 6.53 -0.13 -18.93
CA THR A 60 6.11 -1.50 -18.55
C THR A 60 4.92 -1.47 -17.60
N ILE A 61 4.97 -0.62 -16.55
CA ILE A 61 3.86 -0.43 -15.61
C ILE A 61 2.60 0.01 -16.37
N ALA A 62 2.71 1.00 -17.25
CA ALA A 62 1.58 1.50 -18.03
C ALA A 62 0.98 0.40 -18.91
N LYS A 63 1.81 -0.33 -19.63
CA LYS A 63 1.39 -1.44 -20.51
C LYS A 63 0.66 -2.52 -19.72
N ILE A 64 1.21 -2.96 -18.59
CA ILE A 64 0.59 -4.01 -17.76
C ILE A 64 -0.75 -3.52 -17.18
N CYS A 65 -0.84 -2.30 -16.67
CA CYS A 65 -2.10 -1.75 -16.18
C CYS A 65 -3.17 -1.63 -17.28
N GLU A 66 -2.78 -1.28 -18.50
CA GLU A 66 -3.69 -1.26 -19.66
C GLU A 66 -4.15 -2.65 -20.07
N GLU A 67 -3.24 -3.63 -20.08
CA GLU A 67 -3.54 -5.02 -20.40
C GLU A 67 -4.47 -5.67 -19.36
N LEU A 68 -4.30 -5.35 -18.09
CA LEU A 68 -5.19 -5.81 -17.01
C LEU A 68 -6.55 -5.11 -17.04
N GLY A 69 -6.59 -3.85 -17.46
CA GLY A 69 -7.84 -3.08 -17.58
C GLY A 69 -8.55 -2.85 -16.24
N TYR A 70 -9.88 -2.73 -16.30
CA TYR A 70 -10.79 -2.60 -15.14
C TYR A 70 -10.30 -1.70 -14.02
N ASN A 71 -9.84 -0.49 -14.34
CA ASN A 71 -9.39 0.47 -13.33
C ASN A 71 -8.32 -0.09 -12.38
N THR A 72 -7.42 -0.94 -12.90
CA THR A 72 -6.31 -1.49 -12.12
C THR A 72 -5.39 -0.36 -11.65
N HIS A 73 -5.16 -0.30 -10.33
CA HIS A 73 -4.22 0.64 -9.72
C HIS A 73 -2.80 0.10 -9.77
N ALA A 74 -1.82 0.97 -9.93
CA ALA A 74 -0.41 0.64 -9.82
C ALA A 74 0.10 0.94 -8.40
N GLN A 75 0.64 -0.06 -7.70
CA GLN A 75 1.33 0.12 -6.43
C GLN A 75 2.85 0.08 -6.68
N LEU A 76 3.52 1.20 -6.42
CA LEU A 76 4.95 1.38 -6.63
C LEU A 76 5.69 1.05 -5.35
N HIS A 77 6.22 -0.18 -5.25
CA HIS A 77 6.84 -0.70 -4.03
C HIS A 77 8.37 -0.62 -4.04
N GLY A 78 9.02 -0.77 -5.20
CA GLY A 78 10.48 -0.71 -5.36
C GLY A 78 10.97 0.66 -5.84
N ASP A 79 12.27 0.91 -5.68
CA ASP A 79 12.89 2.19 -6.04
C ASP A 79 12.73 2.51 -7.53
N LEU A 80 12.99 1.53 -8.41
CA LEU A 80 12.85 1.73 -9.86
C LEU A 80 11.40 2.06 -10.25
N ALA A 81 10.44 1.31 -9.70
CA ALA A 81 9.03 1.58 -9.93
C ALA A 81 8.62 2.97 -9.44
N ARG A 82 9.11 3.42 -8.28
CA ARG A 82 8.84 4.78 -7.75
C ARG A 82 9.47 5.87 -8.63
N GLN A 83 10.73 5.73 -9.02
CA GLN A 83 11.43 6.67 -9.90
C GLN A 83 10.74 6.84 -11.26
N SER A 84 10.01 5.82 -11.69
CA SER A 84 9.24 5.81 -12.94
C SER A 84 7.91 6.56 -12.88
N LEU A 85 7.52 7.15 -11.74
CA LEU A 85 6.22 7.82 -11.56
C LEU A 85 5.91 8.85 -12.65
N LYS A 86 6.91 9.63 -13.07
CA LYS A 86 6.78 10.66 -14.12
C LYS A 86 6.34 10.10 -15.48
N ASP A 87 6.70 8.84 -15.75
CA ASP A 87 6.46 8.17 -17.04
C ASP A 87 5.13 7.37 -17.05
N ILE A 88 4.45 7.30 -15.90
CA ILE A 88 3.15 6.61 -15.78
C ILE A 88 2.03 7.56 -16.17
N PRO A 89 1.13 7.19 -17.11
CA PRO A 89 0.00 8.02 -17.52
C PRO A 89 -0.92 8.42 -16.35
N GLN A 90 -1.40 9.67 -16.34
CA GLN A 90 -2.24 10.19 -15.25
C GLN A 90 -3.57 9.44 -15.05
N LYS A 91 -4.05 8.75 -16.07
CA LYS A 91 -5.27 7.92 -15.99
C LYS A 91 -5.10 6.72 -15.05
N ILE A 92 -3.86 6.22 -14.86
CA ILE A 92 -3.56 5.11 -13.97
C ILE A 92 -3.48 5.65 -12.54
N LYS A 93 -4.28 5.11 -11.64
CA LYS A 93 -4.24 5.47 -10.22
C LYS A 93 -3.01 4.85 -9.57
N VAL A 94 -2.35 5.62 -8.70
CA VAL A 94 -1.09 5.19 -8.09
C VAL A 94 -1.18 5.16 -6.57
N ILE A 95 -0.68 4.06 -6.02
CA ILE A 95 -0.37 3.88 -4.61
C ILE A 95 1.15 3.91 -4.47
N TRP A 96 1.67 4.92 -3.79
CA TRP A 96 3.09 5.08 -3.52
C TRP A 96 3.45 4.44 -2.19
N VAL A 97 4.41 3.52 -2.19
CA VAL A 97 4.82 2.82 -0.96
C VAL A 97 6.01 3.51 -0.33
N CYS A 98 5.87 3.86 0.94
CA CYS A 98 6.96 4.31 1.80
C CYS A 98 7.23 3.26 2.88
N SER A 99 8.50 3.06 3.23
CA SER A 99 8.91 2.26 4.36
C SER A 99 9.15 3.15 5.58
N ALA A 100 8.70 2.70 6.74
CA ALA A 100 9.02 3.32 8.02
C ALA A 100 9.95 2.40 8.82
N ASP A 101 10.96 2.97 9.47
CA ASP A 101 11.85 2.23 10.37
C ASP A 101 11.18 1.88 11.71
N GLU A 102 11.89 1.17 12.58
CA GLU A 102 11.41 0.73 13.90
C GLU A 102 10.99 1.91 14.80
N SER A 103 11.55 3.09 14.60
CA SER A 103 11.20 4.31 15.33
C SER A 103 10.00 5.06 14.73
N GLY A 104 9.34 4.53 13.70
CA GLY A 104 8.23 5.16 13.01
C GLY A 104 8.62 6.28 12.05
N LYS A 105 9.89 6.38 11.68
CA LYS A 105 10.37 7.38 10.71
C LYS A 105 10.28 6.83 9.29
N ILE A 106 9.71 7.61 8.37
CA ILE A 106 9.66 7.25 6.96
C ILE A 106 11.06 7.41 6.36
N VAL A 107 11.65 6.30 5.91
CA VAL A 107 13.01 6.25 5.37
C VAL A 107 13.07 6.26 3.84
N THR A 108 11.94 6.06 3.19
CA THR A 108 11.81 6.09 1.73
C THR A 108 11.50 7.50 1.25
N GLU A 109 11.92 7.86 0.04
CA GLU A 109 11.55 9.13 -0.59
C GLU A 109 10.04 9.27 -0.76
N MET A 110 9.57 10.50 -0.66
CA MET A 110 8.17 10.84 -0.88
C MET A 110 7.93 11.23 -2.36
N PRO A 111 6.68 11.18 -2.85
CA PRO A 111 6.39 11.50 -4.24
C PRO A 111 6.88 12.89 -4.64
N GLY A 112 7.84 12.98 -5.57
CA GLY A 112 8.39 14.24 -6.07
C GLY A 112 9.50 14.86 -5.21
N GLU A 113 9.93 14.20 -4.15
CA GLU A 113 11.08 14.61 -3.33
C GLU A 113 12.39 14.38 -4.11
N SER A 114 13.27 15.38 -4.12
CA SER A 114 14.61 15.23 -4.66
C SER A 114 15.55 14.52 -3.67
N GLU A 115 16.69 14.02 -4.14
CA GLU A 115 17.72 13.42 -3.26
C GLU A 115 18.23 14.40 -2.20
N GLU A 116 18.32 15.69 -2.54
CA GLU A 116 18.76 16.74 -1.60
C GLU A 116 17.70 16.96 -0.50
N GLU A 117 16.42 17.00 -0.87
CA GLU A 117 15.31 17.13 0.07
C GLU A 117 15.21 15.90 0.97
N LEU A 118 15.38 14.69 0.42
CA LEU A 118 15.43 13.45 1.19
C LEU A 118 16.59 13.44 2.18
N ALA A 119 17.78 13.90 1.77
CA ALA A 119 18.95 14.01 2.63
C ALA A 119 18.73 15.05 3.74
N SER A 120 18.14 16.21 3.42
CA SER A 120 17.77 17.24 4.39
C SER A 120 16.77 16.72 5.40
N ARG A 121 15.71 16.06 4.94
CA ARG A 121 14.69 15.44 5.79
C ARG A 121 15.28 14.39 6.72
N ARG A 122 16.16 13.52 6.23
CA ARG A 122 16.87 12.53 7.06
C ARG A 122 17.70 13.20 8.15
N LYS A 123 18.37 14.30 7.82
CA LYS A 123 19.16 15.07 8.79
C LYS A 123 18.28 15.72 9.87
N GLU A 124 17.18 16.32 9.49
CA GLU A 124 16.20 16.90 10.43
C GLU A 124 15.56 15.83 11.33
N MET A 125 15.25 14.66 10.77
CA MET A 125 14.75 13.52 11.55
C MET A 125 15.75 13.03 12.61
N LEU A 126 17.06 13.09 12.30
CA LEU A 126 18.13 12.73 13.23
C LEU A 126 18.36 13.79 14.31
N SER A 127 18.05 15.06 14.05
CA SER A 127 18.21 16.17 15.04
C SER A 127 17.13 16.18 16.13
N GLY A 128 16.06 15.39 16.00
CA GLY A 128 14.99 15.31 16.99
C GLY A 128 14.05 16.52 17.04
N GLU A 129 14.17 17.47 16.09
CA GLU A 129 13.28 18.62 16.01
C GLU A 129 11.85 18.22 15.67
N LYS A 130 10.90 18.79 16.43
CA LYS A 130 9.48 18.47 16.29
C LYS A 130 8.88 19.11 15.03
N GLY A 131 8.23 18.32 14.20
CA GLY A 131 7.24 18.84 13.26
C GLY A 131 7.72 18.97 11.83
N TRP A 132 8.24 17.88 11.26
CA TRP A 132 8.45 17.82 9.83
C TRP A 132 7.12 18.09 9.07
N LYS A 133 7.15 19.09 8.20
CA LYS A 133 6.04 19.41 7.28
C LYS A 133 6.46 18.95 5.90
N ALA A 134 5.57 18.22 5.22
CA ALA A 134 5.76 17.93 3.82
C ALA A 134 6.01 19.23 3.04
N PRO A 135 7.07 19.32 2.21
CA PRO A 135 7.27 20.47 1.36
C PRO A 135 6.01 20.72 0.52
N ILE A 136 5.58 21.98 0.43
CA ILE A 136 4.39 22.39 -0.33
C ILE A 136 4.51 21.97 -1.80
N ASP A 137 5.72 21.89 -2.31
CA ASP A 137 6.02 21.54 -3.70
C ASP A 137 5.85 20.06 -4.07
N TRP A 138 5.64 19.19 -3.12
CA TRP A 138 5.23 17.80 -3.43
C TRP A 138 3.88 17.72 -4.14
N VAL A 139 3.11 18.77 -4.01
CA VAL A 139 1.82 18.93 -4.70
C VAL A 139 2.00 19.36 -6.16
N ASN A 140 3.17 19.85 -6.57
CA ASN A 140 3.39 20.57 -7.82
C ASN A 140 4.17 19.83 -8.91
N GLY A 141 4.52 18.56 -8.70
CA GLY A 141 5.11 17.73 -9.75
C GLY A 141 4.18 17.54 -10.96
N PRO A 142 4.69 17.05 -12.09
CA PRO A 142 3.89 16.84 -13.31
C PRO A 142 2.69 15.92 -13.10
N ARG A 143 2.70 15.15 -12.02
CA ARG A 143 1.56 14.40 -11.51
C ARG A 143 1.23 14.92 -10.12
N LYS A 144 0.48 15.96 -10.04
CA LYS A 144 0.23 16.79 -8.84
C LYS A 144 -0.01 16.06 -7.51
N THR A 145 -0.09 14.75 -7.45
CA THR A 145 0.01 13.84 -6.29
C THR A 145 -0.33 12.42 -6.76
N VAL A 146 0.14 11.43 -6.05
CA VAL A 146 -0.36 10.05 -6.14
C VAL A 146 -1.76 9.95 -5.52
N ASP A 147 -2.48 8.89 -5.81
CA ASP A 147 -3.82 8.72 -5.27
C ASP A 147 -3.79 8.34 -3.79
N TYR A 148 -2.88 7.44 -3.40
CA TYR A 148 -2.62 7.07 -2.01
C TYR A 148 -1.12 7.00 -1.72
N VAL A 149 -0.76 7.24 -0.47
CA VAL A 149 0.52 6.82 0.09
C VAL A 149 0.25 5.60 0.98
N LEU A 150 1.02 4.53 0.82
CA LEU A 150 0.99 3.37 1.68
C LEU A 150 2.26 3.39 2.54
N ILE A 151 2.09 3.31 3.85
CA ILE A 151 3.20 3.21 4.80
C ILE A 151 3.33 1.75 5.23
N ASP A 152 4.46 1.13 4.87
CA ASP A 152 4.80 -0.23 5.25
C ASP A 152 5.85 -0.20 6.38
N GLY A 153 5.53 -0.78 7.51
CA GLY A 153 6.46 -0.92 8.62
C GLY A 153 7.56 -1.94 8.28
N VAL A 154 8.83 -1.59 8.48
CA VAL A 154 10.00 -2.39 8.10
C VAL A 154 10.03 -3.77 8.78
N ASN A 155 9.34 -3.95 9.89
CA ASN A 155 9.34 -5.20 10.67
C ASN A 155 8.07 -6.05 10.50
N ALA A 156 7.47 -6.04 9.32
CA ALA A 156 6.37 -6.94 8.99
C ALA A 156 6.81 -8.41 9.10
N GLY A 157 6.66 -9.00 10.26
CA GLY A 157 6.94 -10.42 10.51
C GLY A 157 7.91 -10.72 11.66
N SER A 158 8.55 -9.74 12.28
CA SER A 158 9.46 -9.94 13.42
C SER A 158 8.72 -10.17 14.76
N GLY A 159 7.42 -9.90 14.82
CA GLY A 159 6.66 -9.95 16.08
C GLY A 159 6.94 -8.79 17.03
N GLU A 160 7.86 -7.88 16.69
CA GLU A 160 8.10 -6.65 17.44
C GLU A 160 7.00 -5.63 17.12
N LYS A 161 6.38 -5.09 18.16
CA LYS A 161 5.36 -4.05 18.05
C LYS A 161 6.04 -2.78 17.56
N PHE A 162 5.69 -2.33 16.38
CA PHE A 162 5.89 -0.96 15.95
C PHE A 162 5.18 -0.05 16.96
N GLU A 163 5.89 0.92 17.52
CA GLU A 163 5.24 1.92 18.37
C GLU A 163 4.37 2.83 17.49
N LEU A 164 3.11 2.46 17.33
CA LEU A 164 2.15 3.13 16.47
C LEU A 164 2.12 4.66 16.68
N GLU A 165 2.29 5.10 17.92
CA GLU A 165 2.26 6.52 18.30
C GLU A 165 3.45 7.32 17.75
N THR A 166 4.55 6.66 17.39
CA THR A 166 5.74 7.31 16.84
C THR A 166 5.64 7.62 15.37
N LEU A 167 4.77 6.93 14.63
CA LEU A 167 4.59 7.13 13.20
C LEU A 167 4.07 8.54 12.88
N LYS A 168 4.86 9.29 12.13
CA LYS A 168 4.50 10.62 11.63
C LYS A 168 4.17 10.54 10.15
N VAL A 169 2.90 10.52 9.83
CA VAL A 169 2.44 10.51 8.44
C VAL A 169 2.29 11.94 7.93
N PRO A 170 2.96 12.32 6.82
CA PRO A 170 2.85 13.65 6.25
C PRO A 170 1.43 13.93 5.76
N LYS A 171 0.85 15.05 6.17
CA LYS A 171 -0.46 15.49 5.68
C LYS A 171 -0.33 16.04 4.26
N GLY A 172 -1.29 15.68 3.41
CA GLY A 172 -1.38 16.24 2.05
C GLY A 172 -0.46 15.59 1.01
N CYS A 173 0.22 14.47 1.34
CA CYS A 173 1.11 13.77 0.42
C CYS A 173 0.38 12.94 -0.67
N SER A 174 -0.93 12.88 -0.63
CA SER A 174 -1.75 12.15 -1.61
C SER A 174 -3.13 12.78 -1.78
N ARG A 175 -3.85 12.35 -2.83
CA ARG A 175 -5.21 12.88 -3.13
C ARG A 175 -6.28 12.29 -2.23
N LYS A 176 -6.14 11.02 -1.84
CA LYS A 176 -7.18 10.24 -1.15
C LYS A 176 -6.79 9.82 0.26
N GLY A 177 -5.59 10.22 0.70
CA GLY A 177 -5.08 9.90 2.01
C GLY A 177 -4.07 8.75 2.00
N TRP A 178 -3.92 8.08 3.12
CA TRP A 178 -2.88 7.09 3.30
C TRP A 178 -3.40 5.75 3.79
N ILE A 179 -2.62 4.71 3.52
CA ILE A 179 -2.92 3.32 3.85
C ILE A 179 -1.83 2.84 4.81
N LEU A 180 -2.21 2.19 5.88
CA LEU A 180 -1.29 1.53 6.80
C LEU A 180 -1.09 0.09 6.36
N ALA A 181 0.17 -0.34 6.26
CA ALA A 181 0.58 -1.72 6.01
C ALA A 181 1.67 -2.14 7.00
N GLY A 182 2.12 -3.37 6.88
CA GLY A 182 3.21 -3.93 7.68
C GLY A 182 2.73 -4.60 8.97
N GLY A 183 2.91 -5.92 9.05
CA GLY A 183 2.65 -6.70 10.25
C GLY A 183 1.23 -6.70 10.78
N LEU A 184 0.25 -6.20 10.04
CA LEU A 184 -1.15 -6.20 10.47
C LEU A 184 -1.72 -7.62 10.51
N THR A 185 -2.52 -7.86 11.57
CA THR A 185 -3.22 -9.12 11.83
C THR A 185 -4.63 -8.83 12.36
N PRO A 186 -5.52 -9.83 12.43
CA PRO A 186 -6.84 -9.64 13.06
C PRO A 186 -6.77 -9.09 14.50
N GLU A 187 -5.69 -9.40 15.22
CA GLU A 187 -5.52 -9.05 16.64
C GLU A 187 -5.07 -7.59 16.83
N ASN A 188 -4.24 -7.04 15.93
CA ASN A 188 -3.66 -5.69 16.08
C ASN A 188 -4.29 -4.63 15.17
N GLY A 189 -5.03 -5.04 14.13
CA GLY A 189 -5.58 -4.12 13.11
C GLY A 189 -6.53 -3.07 13.69
N SER A 190 -7.34 -3.42 14.70
CA SER A 190 -8.26 -2.48 15.34
C SER A 190 -7.54 -1.40 16.16
N GLU A 191 -6.50 -1.77 16.92
CA GLU A 191 -5.66 -0.82 17.66
C GLU A 191 -4.98 0.16 16.71
N ALA A 192 -4.38 -0.36 15.63
CA ALA A 192 -3.71 0.45 14.62
C ALA A 192 -4.66 1.48 13.97
N VAL A 193 -5.91 1.10 13.68
CA VAL A 193 -6.92 2.01 13.12
C VAL A 193 -7.34 3.08 14.15
N MET A 194 -7.55 2.71 15.40
CA MET A 194 -7.96 3.67 16.45
C MET A 194 -6.88 4.71 16.75
N VAL A 195 -5.61 4.28 16.77
CA VAL A 195 -4.47 5.17 17.11
C VAL A 195 -4.10 6.06 15.94
N LEU A 196 -3.91 5.48 14.76
CA LEU A 196 -3.33 6.19 13.61
C LEU A 196 -4.37 6.79 12.66
N ARG A 197 -5.61 6.32 12.70
CA ARG A 197 -6.71 6.77 11.83
C ARG A 197 -6.34 6.85 10.34
N PRO A 198 -5.81 5.77 9.74
CA PRO A 198 -5.52 5.73 8.32
C PRO A 198 -6.80 5.75 7.50
N ASN A 199 -6.71 6.14 6.23
CA ASN A 199 -7.85 6.07 5.29
C ASN A 199 -8.13 4.62 4.82
N GLY A 200 -7.16 3.73 4.99
CA GLY A 200 -7.28 2.31 4.71
C GLY A 200 -6.18 1.52 5.40
N VAL A 201 -6.35 0.21 5.42
CA VAL A 201 -5.32 -0.73 5.89
C VAL A 201 -5.07 -1.79 4.82
N ASP A 202 -3.82 -2.21 4.69
CA ASP A 202 -3.40 -3.30 3.81
C ASP A 202 -2.81 -4.45 4.64
N VAL A 203 -3.24 -5.66 4.36
CA VAL A 203 -2.80 -6.85 5.05
C VAL A 203 -2.45 -7.96 4.05
N ALA A 204 -1.26 -8.53 4.22
CA ALA A 204 -0.81 -9.61 3.36
C ALA A 204 -0.72 -10.95 4.12
N SER A 205 0.37 -11.19 4.83
CA SER A 205 0.64 -12.47 5.54
C SER A 205 -0.24 -12.68 6.77
N GLY A 206 -0.62 -11.60 7.47
CA GLY A 206 -1.39 -11.70 8.72
C GLY A 206 -2.79 -12.32 8.59
N VAL A 207 -3.30 -12.44 7.37
CA VAL A 207 -4.57 -13.12 7.08
C VAL A 207 -4.39 -14.39 6.23
N CYS A 208 -3.16 -14.91 6.17
CA CYS A 208 -2.86 -16.19 5.54
C CYS A 208 -2.87 -17.33 6.57
N ASP A 209 -2.89 -18.54 6.04
CA ASP A 209 -2.63 -19.76 6.80
C ASP A 209 -1.16 -19.83 7.27
N GLU A 210 -0.73 -20.96 7.82
CA GLU A 210 0.64 -21.17 8.31
C GLU A 210 1.71 -21.09 7.20
N SER A 211 1.33 -21.29 5.94
CA SER A 211 2.24 -21.13 4.79
C SER A 211 2.63 -19.66 4.55
N GLY A 212 1.83 -18.72 5.04
CA GLY A 212 1.97 -17.28 4.78
C GLY A 212 1.61 -16.89 3.32
N VAL A 213 1.00 -17.80 2.56
CA VAL A 213 0.69 -17.61 1.13
C VAL A 213 -0.81 -17.68 0.87
N VAL A 214 -1.49 -18.73 1.34
CA VAL A 214 -2.91 -18.97 1.08
C VAL A 214 -3.77 -18.19 2.07
N LYS A 215 -4.80 -17.51 1.59
CA LYS A 215 -5.70 -16.73 2.45
C LYS A 215 -6.59 -17.63 3.31
N SER A 216 -6.61 -17.37 4.62
CA SER A 216 -7.57 -17.94 5.54
C SER A 216 -8.85 -17.11 5.55
N LYS A 217 -9.98 -17.73 5.22
CA LYS A 217 -11.30 -17.06 5.25
C LYS A 217 -11.62 -16.51 6.64
N GLU A 218 -11.34 -17.31 7.68
CA GLU A 218 -11.57 -16.94 9.07
C GLU A 218 -10.75 -15.70 9.46
N LYS A 219 -9.46 -15.68 9.15
CA LYS A 219 -8.59 -14.53 9.45
C LYS A 219 -8.99 -13.30 8.65
N CYS A 220 -9.37 -13.45 7.37
CA CYS A 220 -9.85 -12.35 6.56
C CYS A 220 -11.14 -11.73 7.13
N ASP A 221 -12.11 -12.56 7.52
CA ASP A 221 -13.35 -12.10 8.13
C ASP A 221 -13.11 -11.37 9.46
N ALA A 222 -12.29 -11.97 10.33
CA ALA A 222 -11.95 -11.39 11.62
C ALA A 222 -11.23 -10.03 11.45
N PHE A 223 -10.26 -9.94 10.52
CA PHE A 223 -9.55 -8.70 10.25
C PHE A 223 -10.49 -7.59 9.77
N VAL A 224 -11.31 -7.88 8.76
CA VAL A 224 -12.24 -6.87 8.21
C VAL A 224 -13.28 -6.44 9.24
N PHE A 225 -13.82 -7.38 10.02
CA PHE A 225 -14.77 -7.07 11.08
C PHE A 225 -14.15 -6.15 12.13
N ASN A 226 -12.98 -6.49 12.66
CA ASN A 226 -12.29 -5.73 13.71
C ASN A 226 -11.91 -4.32 13.24
N VAL A 227 -11.38 -4.19 12.02
CA VAL A 227 -10.99 -2.89 11.44
C VAL A 227 -12.22 -2.00 11.22
N ARG A 228 -13.31 -2.53 10.69
CA ARG A 228 -14.55 -1.75 10.47
C ARG A 228 -15.18 -1.31 11.78
N ALA A 229 -15.21 -2.18 12.77
CA ALA A 229 -15.72 -1.84 14.10
C ALA A 229 -14.88 -0.73 14.77
N ALA A 230 -13.57 -0.72 14.56
CA ALA A 230 -12.67 0.34 15.05
C ALA A 230 -12.86 1.67 14.31
N ALA A 231 -13.04 1.64 12.99
CA ALA A 231 -13.22 2.83 12.16
C ALA A 231 -14.58 3.53 12.38
N ALA A 232 -15.56 2.85 12.97
CA ALA A 232 -16.89 3.42 13.28
C ALA A 232 -16.95 4.18 14.61
N LYS A 233 -15.87 4.14 15.42
CA LYS A 233 -15.71 4.86 16.70
C LYS A 233 -14.98 6.18 16.49
#